data_a6b86419c321f6a369415863e3a1dc2b
#
_entry.id   a6b86419c321f6a369415863e3a1dc2b
#
_cell.length_a   1.000
_cell.length_b   1.000
_cell.length_c   1.000
_cell.angle_alpha   90.00
_cell.angle_beta   90.00
_cell.angle_gamma   90.00
#
_symmetry.space_group_name_H-M   'P 1'
#
loop_
_entity.id
_entity.type
_entity.pdbx_description
1 polymer ?
#
loop_
_entity_poly.entity_id
_entity_poly.type
_entity_poly.pdbx_seq_one_letter_code
_entity_poly.pdbx_strand_id
1 'polypeptide(L)'
;MNNFPVIKDGKEYWVARNMAVACFVFAPINGEWCVLANQRGTGTPDFQGLWNCPCGYLDFDETTKQAAMREVFEETGVQLTSAKFWGYDDSPHSNLQNVTFRFYSIITNPQPNTVSVSTEGRGGEKDEVGAISWIPISKIDSCQWAFHHNHLIKQLVNDLELV
;
A
#
# COMPACT_ATOMS: atom_id res chain seq x y z
N MET A 1 13.77 18.59 -21.66
CA MET A 1 14.03 17.33 -20.92
C MET A 1 13.70 17.61 -19.45
N ASN A 2 12.82 16.81 -18.85
CA ASN A 2 12.35 17.08 -17.48
C ASN A 2 13.13 16.32 -16.40
N ASN A 3 13.97 15.37 -16.80
CA ASN A 3 14.87 14.67 -15.90
C ASN A 3 16.22 15.40 -15.90
N PHE A 4 16.82 15.54 -14.72
CA PHE A 4 18.10 16.25 -14.55
C PHE A 4 18.91 15.63 -13.41
N PRO A 5 20.25 15.76 -13.43
CA PRO A 5 21.09 15.29 -12.34
C PRO A 5 21.12 16.31 -11.19
N VAL A 6 21.28 15.79 -9.97
CA VAL A 6 21.64 16.56 -8.77
C VAL A 6 22.85 15.93 -8.11
N ILE A 7 23.68 16.74 -7.48
CA ILE A 7 24.85 16.27 -6.71
C ILE A 7 24.50 16.40 -5.22
N LYS A 8 24.58 15.29 -4.49
CA LYS A 8 24.45 15.24 -3.05
C LYS A 8 25.62 14.41 -2.49
N ASP A 9 26.33 14.94 -1.51
CA ASP A 9 27.47 14.30 -0.85
C ASP A 9 28.56 13.80 -1.84
N GLY A 10 28.81 14.59 -2.92
CA GLY A 10 29.79 14.27 -3.95
C GLY A 10 29.37 13.18 -4.94
N LYS A 11 28.15 12.67 -4.85
CA LYS A 11 27.58 11.65 -5.75
C LYS A 11 26.49 12.27 -6.62
N GLU A 12 26.46 11.89 -7.91
CA GLU A 12 25.43 12.31 -8.85
C GLU A 12 24.22 11.38 -8.76
N TYR A 13 23.02 11.97 -8.69
CA TYR A 13 21.72 11.31 -8.73
C TYR A 13 20.87 11.92 -9.85
N TRP A 14 20.11 11.09 -10.55
CA TRP A 14 19.15 11.56 -11.53
C TRP A 14 17.77 11.76 -10.88
N VAL A 15 17.22 12.95 -11.06
CA VAL A 15 15.85 13.26 -10.67
C VAL A 15 14.93 12.87 -11.82
N ALA A 16 13.98 12.00 -11.54
CA ALA A 16 12.99 11.51 -12.47
C ALA A 16 11.64 11.33 -11.75
N ARG A 17 10.66 10.72 -12.42
CA ARG A 17 9.41 10.33 -11.77
C ARG A 17 9.68 9.34 -10.63
N ASN A 18 9.00 9.51 -9.50
CA ASN A 18 9.14 8.61 -8.37
C ASN A 18 8.51 7.26 -8.68
N MET A 19 9.10 6.20 -8.12
CA MET A 19 8.52 4.87 -8.12
C MET A 19 7.88 4.60 -6.77
N ALA A 20 6.64 4.10 -6.79
CA ALA A 20 5.88 3.72 -5.62
C ALA A 20 5.31 2.31 -5.77
N VAL A 21 4.90 1.73 -4.66
CA VAL A 21 4.21 0.45 -4.60
C VAL A 21 2.91 0.57 -3.84
N ALA A 22 1.93 -0.25 -4.17
CA ALA A 22 0.72 -0.45 -3.38
C ALA A 22 0.43 -1.96 -3.29
N CYS A 23 0.03 -2.44 -2.12
CA CYS A 23 -0.26 -3.85 -1.89
C CYS A 23 -1.66 -4.04 -1.32
N PHE A 24 -2.49 -4.80 -2.03
CA PHE A 24 -3.86 -5.13 -1.65
C PHE A 24 -3.86 -6.51 -0.99
N VAL A 25 -4.05 -6.58 0.32
CA VAL A 25 -4.01 -7.83 1.08
C VAL A 25 -5.41 -8.24 1.47
N PHE A 26 -5.81 -9.46 1.11
CA PHE A 26 -7.13 -10.00 1.40
C PHE A 26 -7.04 -11.20 2.35
N ALA A 27 -8.03 -11.32 3.24
CA ALA A 27 -8.20 -12.47 4.11
C ALA A 27 -9.68 -12.69 4.45
N PRO A 28 -10.14 -13.96 4.62
CA PRO A 28 -11.45 -14.23 5.20
C PRO A 28 -11.39 -14.05 6.72
N ILE A 29 -12.01 -13.00 7.24
CA ILE A 29 -12.09 -12.69 8.66
C ILE A 29 -13.54 -12.87 9.12
N ASN A 30 -13.76 -13.72 10.14
CA ASN A 30 -15.09 -14.01 10.66
C ASN A 30 -16.11 -14.45 9.58
N GLY A 31 -15.64 -15.17 8.56
CA GLY A 31 -16.50 -15.69 7.47
C GLY A 31 -16.80 -14.69 6.36
N GLU A 32 -16.20 -13.51 6.38
CA GLU A 32 -16.35 -12.49 5.34
C GLU A 32 -14.98 -12.10 4.79
N TRP A 33 -14.88 -11.90 3.46
CA TRP A 33 -13.68 -11.38 2.86
C TRP A 33 -13.43 -9.93 3.27
N CYS A 34 -12.22 -9.67 3.76
CA CYS A 34 -11.77 -8.35 4.18
C CYS A 34 -10.52 -7.95 3.42
N VAL A 35 -10.32 -6.65 3.26
CA VAL A 35 -9.08 -6.06 2.78
C VAL A 35 -8.37 -5.37 3.94
N LEU A 36 -7.04 -5.52 4.00
CA LEU A 36 -6.19 -4.81 4.95
C LEU A 36 -6.05 -3.35 4.53
N ALA A 37 -6.33 -2.45 5.44
CA ALA A 37 -6.23 -1.02 5.20
C ALA A 37 -5.73 -0.27 6.43
N ASN A 38 -5.11 0.87 6.20
CA ASN A 38 -4.70 1.84 7.21
C ASN A 38 -5.27 3.22 6.88
N GLN A 39 -5.51 4.03 7.91
CA GLN A 39 -5.83 5.45 7.74
C GLN A 39 -4.53 6.24 7.65
N ARG A 40 -4.49 7.16 6.70
CA ARG A 40 -3.39 8.11 6.56
C ARG A 40 -3.34 9.03 7.77
N GLY A 41 -2.23 9.00 8.46
CA GLY A 41 -2.01 9.77 9.69
C GLY A 41 -1.74 11.25 9.44
N THR A 42 -1.53 11.98 10.52
CA THR A 42 -1.27 13.43 10.48
C THR A 42 0.12 13.79 9.95
N GLY A 43 1.04 12.82 9.92
CA GLY A 43 2.38 12.96 9.31
C GLY A 43 2.38 12.92 7.79
N THR A 44 1.29 12.49 7.15
CA THR A 44 1.23 12.41 5.69
C THR A 44 0.91 13.77 5.05
N PRO A 45 1.46 14.06 3.85
CA PRO A 45 1.26 15.36 3.20
C PRO A 45 -0.15 15.57 2.64
N ASP A 46 -0.90 14.46 2.40
CA ASP A 46 -2.19 14.49 1.71
C ASP A 46 -3.15 13.43 2.25
N PHE A 47 -4.44 13.57 1.96
CA PHE A 47 -5.50 12.60 2.27
C PHE A 47 -5.55 12.15 3.74
N GLN A 48 -5.15 12.98 4.70
CA GLN A 48 -5.17 12.65 6.12
C GLN A 48 -6.55 12.18 6.57
N GLY A 49 -6.59 11.10 7.34
CA GLY A 49 -7.82 10.49 7.83
C GLY A 49 -8.56 9.59 6.84
N LEU A 50 -8.17 9.57 5.57
CA LEU A 50 -8.74 8.66 4.58
C LEU A 50 -8.08 7.28 4.67
N TRP A 51 -8.83 6.23 4.32
CA TRP A 51 -8.33 4.87 4.24
C TRP A 51 -7.50 4.66 2.96
N ASN A 52 -6.46 3.86 3.04
CA ASN A 52 -5.70 3.36 1.90
C ASN A 52 -5.23 1.93 2.15
N CYS A 53 -4.94 1.20 1.10
CA CYS A 53 -4.16 -0.03 1.22
C CYS A 53 -2.69 0.34 1.41
N PRO A 54 -1.89 -0.47 2.10
CA PRO A 54 -0.47 -0.21 2.33
C PRO A 54 0.26 0.18 1.06
N CYS A 55 0.97 1.32 1.11
CA CYS A 55 1.66 1.87 -0.04
C CYS A 55 2.73 2.89 0.34
N GLY A 56 3.82 2.93 -0.40
CA GLY A 56 4.89 3.89 -0.21
C GLY A 56 5.87 3.90 -1.36
N TYR A 57 6.99 4.58 -1.17
CA TYR A 57 8.04 4.67 -2.17
C TYR A 57 8.98 3.48 -2.16
N LEU A 58 9.54 3.21 -3.34
CA LEU A 58 10.60 2.23 -3.50
C LEU A 58 11.91 2.77 -2.92
N ASP A 59 12.50 2.02 -2.00
CA ASP A 59 13.81 2.32 -1.46
C ASP A 59 14.95 1.85 -2.38
N PHE A 60 16.17 2.35 -2.11
CA PHE A 60 17.36 1.83 -2.76
C PHE A 60 17.62 0.37 -2.33
N ASP A 61 18.18 -0.42 -3.23
CA ASP A 61 18.61 -1.80 -2.99
C ASP A 61 17.46 -2.80 -2.70
N GLU A 62 16.20 -2.44 -3.02
CA GLU A 62 15.07 -3.36 -2.95
C GLU A 62 14.34 -3.51 -4.30
N THR A 63 13.69 -4.63 -4.50
CA THR A 63 12.76 -4.83 -5.62
C THR A 63 11.37 -4.30 -5.29
N THR A 64 10.57 -3.98 -6.30
CA THR A 64 9.17 -3.52 -6.09
C THR A 64 8.33 -4.52 -5.27
N LYS A 65 8.60 -5.82 -5.39
CA LYS A 65 7.94 -6.85 -4.58
C LYS A 65 8.38 -6.78 -3.11
N GLN A 66 9.67 -6.57 -2.85
CA GLN A 66 10.19 -6.41 -1.48
C GLN A 66 9.61 -5.14 -0.85
N ALA A 67 9.60 -4.02 -1.59
CA ALA A 67 8.97 -2.78 -1.16
C ALA A 67 7.50 -2.99 -0.77
N ALA A 68 6.71 -3.63 -1.64
CA ALA A 68 5.29 -3.90 -1.36
C ALA A 68 5.08 -4.72 -0.08
N MET A 69 5.94 -5.69 0.19
CA MET A 69 5.86 -6.50 1.41
C MET A 69 6.37 -5.74 2.64
N ARG A 70 7.40 -4.90 2.50
CA ARG A 70 7.92 -4.02 3.55
C ARG A 70 6.85 -3.01 4.00
N GLU A 71 6.23 -2.31 3.05
CA GLU A 71 5.17 -1.33 3.35
C GLU A 71 4.00 -1.98 4.10
N VAL A 72 3.55 -3.18 3.70
CA VAL A 72 2.52 -3.91 4.44
C VAL A 72 2.96 -4.15 5.89
N PHE A 73 4.20 -4.56 6.09
CA PHE A 73 4.70 -4.83 7.44
C PHE A 73 4.88 -3.55 8.26
N GLU A 74 5.46 -2.51 7.69
CA GLU A 74 5.73 -1.23 8.37
C GLU A 74 4.44 -0.52 8.76
N GLU A 75 3.48 -0.43 7.83
CA GLU A 75 2.23 0.29 8.07
C GLU A 75 1.21 -0.51 8.87
N THR A 76 1.23 -1.85 8.84
CA THR A 76 0.15 -2.65 9.43
C THR A 76 0.61 -3.75 10.38
N GLY A 77 1.85 -4.16 10.27
CA GLY A 77 2.41 -5.26 11.01
C GLY A 77 2.11 -6.64 10.49
N VAL A 78 1.34 -6.75 9.47
CA VAL A 78 1.08 -8.04 8.83
C VAL A 78 2.28 -8.47 8.03
N GLN A 79 2.83 -9.65 8.34
CA GLN A 79 3.96 -10.19 7.60
C GLN A 79 3.50 -11.09 6.47
N LEU A 80 3.79 -10.69 5.25
CA LEU A 80 3.48 -11.48 4.06
C LEU A 80 4.61 -12.46 3.75
N THR A 81 4.26 -13.65 3.28
CA THR A 81 5.21 -14.62 2.72
C THR A 81 5.41 -14.43 1.23
N SER A 82 4.46 -13.81 0.54
CA SER A 82 4.54 -13.50 -0.89
C SER A 82 3.55 -12.41 -1.27
N ALA A 83 3.86 -11.71 -2.36
CA ALA A 83 2.94 -10.82 -3.06
C ALA A 83 3.01 -11.11 -4.56
N LYS A 84 1.88 -10.99 -5.26
CA LYS A 84 1.78 -11.18 -6.71
C LYS A 84 1.63 -9.83 -7.40
N PHE A 85 2.39 -9.62 -8.44
CA PHE A 85 2.26 -8.44 -9.30
C PHE A 85 0.90 -8.47 -10.02
N TRP A 86 0.18 -7.36 -9.98
CA TRP A 86 -1.12 -7.21 -10.65
C TRP A 86 -1.07 -6.23 -11.83
N GLY A 87 -0.26 -5.17 -11.71
CA GLY A 87 -0.14 -4.15 -12.75
C GLY A 87 0.57 -2.90 -12.25
N TYR A 88 0.52 -1.85 -13.03
CA TYR A 88 1.08 -0.55 -12.66
C TYR A 88 0.20 0.59 -13.16
N ASP A 89 0.40 1.77 -12.61
CA ASP A 89 -0.15 3.02 -13.09
C ASP A 89 1.00 3.99 -13.38
N ASP A 90 1.12 4.40 -14.62
CA ASP A 90 2.12 5.37 -15.06
C ASP A 90 1.49 6.65 -15.59
N SER A 91 0.19 6.81 -15.38
CA SER A 91 -0.56 7.98 -15.82
C SER A 91 0.06 9.27 -15.29
N PRO A 92 0.26 10.29 -16.11
CA PRO A 92 0.79 11.57 -15.67
C PRO A 92 -0.32 12.37 -14.96
N HIS A 93 -0.57 12.05 -13.69
CA HIS A 93 -1.51 12.81 -12.86
C HIS A 93 -0.81 14.03 -12.25
N SER A 94 -1.50 15.14 -12.30
CA SER A 94 -1.21 16.47 -11.79
C SER A 94 0.15 16.72 -11.11
N ASN A 95 0.30 16.46 -9.83
CA ASN A 95 1.46 16.95 -9.06
C ASN A 95 2.48 15.87 -8.70
N LEU A 96 2.10 14.62 -8.55
CA LEU A 96 3.00 13.57 -8.07
C LEU A 96 3.66 12.80 -9.22
N GLN A 97 2.92 12.53 -10.30
CA GLN A 97 3.42 11.80 -11.48
C GLN A 97 4.21 10.52 -11.14
N ASN A 98 3.80 9.81 -10.07
CA ASN A 98 4.44 8.57 -9.68
C ASN A 98 4.18 7.47 -10.72
N VAL A 99 5.11 6.51 -10.79
CA VAL A 99 4.83 5.19 -11.38
C VAL A 99 4.56 4.25 -10.22
N THR A 100 3.32 3.77 -10.08
CA THR A 100 2.92 2.93 -8.94
C THR A 100 2.75 1.48 -9.39
N PHE A 101 3.57 0.60 -8.86
CA PHE A 101 3.46 -0.85 -9.07
C PHE A 101 2.46 -1.43 -8.08
N ARG A 102 1.49 -2.20 -8.57
CA ARG A 102 0.40 -2.77 -7.78
C ARG A 102 0.61 -4.25 -7.56
N PHE A 103 0.53 -4.65 -6.32
CA PHE A 103 0.64 -6.04 -5.87
C PHE A 103 -0.60 -6.45 -5.10
N TYR A 104 -0.85 -7.75 -5.01
CA TYR A 104 -1.85 -8.29 -4.09
C TYR A 104 -1.33 -9.55 -3.39
N SER A 105 -1.92 -9.85 -2.24
CA SER A 105 -1.70 -11.07 -1.49
C SER A 105 -3.01 -11.60 -0.91
N ILE A 106 -3.17 -12.92 -0.84
CA ILE A 106 -4.34 -13.58 -0.27
C ILE A 106 -3.86 -14.47 0.87
N ILE A 107 -4.34 -14.20 2.09
CA ILE A 107 -4.13 -15.04 3.26
C ILE A 107 -5.32 -16.00 3.34
N THR A 108 -5.18 -17.19 2.79
CA THR A 108 -6.28 -18.17 2.66
C THR A 108 -6.65 -18.86 3.97
N ASN A 109 -5.72 -18.95 4.90
CA ASN A 109 -5.95 -19.58 6.22
C ASN A 109 -5.46 -18.63 7.33
N PRO A 110 -6.23 -17.55 7.64
CA PRO A 110 -5.82 -16.57 8.60
C PRO A 110 -5.77 -17.17 10.01
N GLN A 111 -4.62 -17.07 10.66
CA GLN A 111 -4.44 -17.37 12.06
C GLN A 111 -4.39 -16.06 12.85
N PRO A 112 -4.76 -16.02 14.14
CA PRO A 112 -4.74 -14.77 14.91
C PRO A 112 -3.43 -13.98 14.81
N ASN A 113 -2.29 -14.67 14.78
CA ASN A 113 -0.97 -14.05 14.66
C ASN A 113 -0.63 -13.59 13.23
N THR A 114 -1.24 -14.15 12.18
CA THR A 114 -0.98 -13.75 10.78
C THR A 114 -1.81 -12.57 10.31
N VAL A 115 -2.91 -12.27 11.01
CA VAL A 115 -3.80 -11.14 10.72
C VAL A 115 -3.80 -10.09 11.83
N SER A 116 -2.95 -10.23 12.83
CA SER A 116 -2.77 -9.24 13.89
C SER A 116 -2.15 -7.96 13.32
N VAL A 117 -2.75 -6.84 13.60
CA VAL A 117 -2.33 -5.52 13.13
C VAL A 117 -1.71 -4.71 14.26
N SER A 118 -0.63 -3.99 13.97
CA SER A 118 0.02 -3.07 14.90
C SER A 118 1.05 -2.20 14.19
N THR A 119 1.15 -0.95 14.57
CA THR A 119 2.18 -0.01 14.09
C THR A 119 3.37 0.11 15.06
N GLU A 120 3.31 -0.49 16.24
CA GLU A 120 4.35 -0.33 17.26
C GLU A 120 5.67 -0.99 16.83
N GLY A 121 6.73 -0.16 16.74
CA GLY A 121 8.11 -0.63 16.57
C GLY A 121 8.50 -1.18 15.20
N ARG A 122 7.82 -0.79 14.13
CA ARG A 122 7.97 -1.44 12.81
C ARG A 122 8.67 -0.63 11.71
N GLY A 123 9.20 0.53 12.04
CA GLY A 123 10.06 1.28 11.12
C GLY A 123 9.38 2.30 10.23
N GLY A 124 8.06 2.39 10.24
CA GLY A 124 7.32 3.43 9.49
C GLY A 124 7.60 4.85 10.03
N GLU A 125 7.33 5.86 9.21
CA GLU A 125 7.51 7.25 9.61
C GLU A 125 6.54 7.62 10.75
N LYS A 126 6.98 8.55 11.59
CA LYS A 126 6.18 9.00 12.72
C LYS A 126 4.87 9.63 12.25
N ASP A 127 3.76 9.22 12.88
CA ASP A 127 2.41 9.72 12.61
C ASP A 127 1.92 9.49 11.16
N GLU A 128 2.57 8.60 10.41
CA GLU A 128 2.16 8.24 9.05
C GLU A 128 0.85 7.44 9.02
N VAL A 129 0.64 6.57 9.99
CA VAL A 129 -0.53 5.71 10.12
C VAL A 129 -1.37 6.12 11.33
N GLY A 130 -2.66 6.40 11.11
CA GLY A 130 -3.62 6.72 12.17
C GLY A 130 -4.27 5.47 12.76
N ALA A 131 -4.99 4.71 11.95
CA ALA A 131 -5.67 3.48 12.36
C ALA A 131 -5.42 2.37 11.34
N ILE A 132 -5.55 1.12 11.77
CA ILE A 132 -5.42 -0.05 10.91
C ILE A 132 -6.62 -0.96 11.11
N SER A 133 -7.16 -1.51 10.02
CA SER A 133 -8.29 -2.41 10.08
C SER A 133 -8.32 -3.40 8.92
N TRP A 134 -8.89 -4.56 9.19
CA TRP A 134 -9.42 -5.43 8.16
C TRP A 134 -10.83 -4.97 7.82
N ILE A 135 -11.01 -4.30 6.69
CA ILE A 135 -12.30 -3.75 6.27
C ILE A 135 -13.04 -4.80 5.43
N PRO A 136 -14.26 -5.21 5.85
CA PRO A 136 -15.09 -6.09 5.05
C PRO A 136 -15.34 -5.52 3.64
N ILE A 137 -15.27 -6.38 2.63
CA ILE A 137 -15.51 -5.97 1.23
C ILE A 137 -16.90 -5.34 1.07
N SER A 138 -17.89 -5.85 1.79
CA SER A 138 -19.26 -5.28 1.84
C SER A 138 -19.30 -3.84 2.37
N LYS A 139 -18.25 -3.36 3.08
CA LYS A 139 -18.17 -2.03 3.69
C LYS A 139 -17.30 -1.03 2.92
N ILE A 140 -16.71 -1.43 1.81
CA ILE A 140 -15.78 -0.57 1.03
C ILE A 140 -16.41 0.77 0.66
N ASP A 141 -17.70 0.78 0.25
CA ASP A 141 -18.40 2.00 -0.15
C ASP A 141 -18.82 2.90 1.03
N SER A 142 -18.79 2.39 2.25
CA SER A 142 -19.10 3.18 3.45
C SER A 142 -17.86 3.92 4.02
N CYS A 143 -16.68 3.69 3.47
CA CYS A 143 -15.43 4.32 3.85
C CYS A 143 -14.99 5.36 2.83
N GLN A 144 -14.26 6.38 3.29
CA GLN A 144 -13.59 7.34 2.41
C GLN A 144 -12.17 6.87 2.12
N TRP A 145 -11.81 6.79 0.85
CA TRP A 145 -10.54 6.22 0.39
C TRP A 145 -9.66 7.24 -0.31
N ALA A 146 -8.39 7.20 -0.02
CA ALA A 146 -7.34 7.87 -0.78
C ALA A 146 -7.02 7.09 -2.06
N PHE A 147 -6.41 7.76 -3.04
CA PHE A 147 -5.84 7.18 -4.26
C PHE A 147 -6.79 6.30 -5.09
N HIS A 148 -8.11 6.49 -4.92
CA HIS A 148 -9.13 5.66 -5.57
C HIS A 148 -8.99 4.15 -5.26
N HIS A 149 -8.41 3.79 -4.10
CA HIS A 149 -8.19 2.41 -3.71
C HIS A 149 -9.48 1.60 -3.61
N ASN A 150 -10.63 2.22 -3.27
CA ASN A 150 -11.93 1.56 -3.32
C ASN A 150 -12.26 0.95 -4.69
N HIS A 151 -11.97 1.65 -5.77
CA HIS A 151 -12.19 1.14 -7.14
C HIS A 151 -11.24 -0.02 -7.46
N LEU A 152 -9.97 0.11 -7.08
CA LEU A 152 -8.95 -0.93 -7.28
C LEU A 152 -9.26 -2.19 -6.47
N ILE A 153 -9.72 -2.04 -5.23
CA ILE A 153 -10.17 -3.17 -4.40
C ILE A 153 -11.31 -3.92 -5.08
N LYS A 154 -12.34 -3.20 -5.55
CA LYS A 154 -13.49 -3.83 -6.24
C LYS A 154 -13.08 -4.54 -7.52
N GLN A 155 -12.19 -3.95 -8.29
CA GLN A 155 -11.64 -4.59 -9.48
C GLN A 155 -10.91 -5.89 -9.13
N LEU A 156 -10.01 -5.87 -8.12
CA LEU A 156 -9.31 -7.07 -7.67
C LEU A 156 -10.23 -8.14 -7.11
N VAL A 157 -11.24 -7.75 -6.32
CA VAL A 157 -12.26 -8.68 -5.80
C VAL A 157 -12.95 -9.42 -6.95
N ASN A 158 -13.28 -8.70 -8.00
CA ASN A 158 -13.92 -9.26 -9.20
C ASN A 158 -12.94 -10.15 -9.98
N ASP A 159 -11.71 -9.69 -10.23
CA ASP A 159 -10.67 -10.43 -10.97
C ASP A 159 -10.25 -11.73 -10.24
N LEU A 160 -10.31 -11.73 -8.92
CA LEU A 160 -9.91 -12.85 -8.06
C LEU A 160 -11.10 -13.70 -7.59
N GLU A 161 -12.32 -13.34 -7.97
CA GLU A 161 -13.57 -14.03 -7.59
C GLU A 161 -13.71 -14.19 -6.05
N LEU A 162 -13.34 -13.15 -5.30
CA LEU A 162 -13.45 -13.10 -3.84
C LEU A 162 -14.88 -12.70 -3.42
N VAL A 163 -15.80 -13.64 -3.50
CA VAL A 163 -17.21 -13.45 -3.13
C VAL A 163 -17.69 -14.55 -2.18
#